data_d5548599ed648c0a559018ab07d1fd3f
#
_entry.id   d5548599ed648c0a559018ab07d1fd3f
#
_cell.length_a   1.000
_cell.length_b   1.000
_cell.length_c   1.000
_cell.angle_alpha   90.00
_cell.angle_beta   90.00
_cell.angle_gamma   90.00
#
_symmetry.space_group_name_H-M   'P 1'
#
loop_
_entity.id
_entity.type
_entity.pdbx_description
1 polymer ?
#
loop_
_entity_poly.entity_id
_entity_poly.type
_entity_poly.pdbx_seq_one_letter_code
_entity_poly.pdbx_strand_id
1 'polypeptide(L)'
;MTGSIVEQARADAAVTPATPMAQREAIRRRVARLRAQQAHVLSARLRARRHRAALRALWYRMSRYGNRATGARAGIAVRAALSRLGCPYVWGATGPGQFDCSGLVQWAYAQAGIQLERTTYQQIRDGIAVPRSQVRPGDLVFPHPGHVQLAIGNNLVVEAPYSGASVRVSRLGSDVQIRRPL
;
A
#
# COMPACT_ATOMS: atom_id res chain seq x y z
N MET A 1 49.03 -44.28 -3.61
CA MET A 1 48.00 -43.26 -3.80
C MET A 1 47.93 -42.30 -2.57
N THR A 2 49.01 -41.61 -2.23
CA THR A 2 49.13 -40.79 -1.01
C THR A 2 49.62 -39.35 -1.28
N GLY A 3 49.71 -38.94 -2.56
CA GLY A 3 50.23 -37.61 -2.94
C GLY A 3 49.20 -36.47 -2.97
N SER A 4 47.89 -36.79 -3.13
CA SER A 4 46.85 -35.79 -3.42
C SER A 4 46.34 -35.01 -2.18
N ILE A 5 46.40 -35.59 -1.00
CA ILE A 5 45.85 -34.96 0.23
C ILE A 5 46.83 -33.94 0.82
N VAL A 6 48.15 -34.17 0.65
CA VAL A 6 49.17 -33.23 1.15
C VAL A 6 49.31 -32.00 0.27
N GLU A 7 49.02 -32.11 -1.02
CA GLU A 7 49.01 -31.00 -1.99
C GLU A 7 47.80 -30.08 -1.77
N GLN A 8 46.64 -30.66 -1.48
CA GLN A 8 45.41 -29.92 -1.17
C GLN A 8 45.54 -29.13 0.15
N ALA A 9 46.16 -29.72 1.17
CA ALA A 9 46.38 -29.05 2.46
C ALA A 9 47.40 -27.89 2.40
N ARG A 10 48.30 -27.90 1.40
CA ARG A 10 49.22 -26.77 1.15
C ARG A 10 48.59 -25.63 0.36
N ALA A 11 47.58 -25.88 -0.46
CA ALA A 11 46.83 -24.84 -1.18
C ALA A 11 45.92 -24.01 -0.25
N ASP A 12 45.38 -24.64 0.79
CA ASP A 12 44.52 -23.95 1.78
C ASP A 12 45.31 -23.12 2.82
N ALA A 13 46.61 -23.28 2.93
CA ALA A 13 47.46 -22.56 3.87
C ALA A 13 47.99 -21.22 3.37
N ALA A 14 47.68 -20.82 2.13
CA ALA A 14 48.17 -19.58 1.52
C ALA A 14 47.18 -18.42 1.62
N VAL A 15 46.38 -18.33 2.70
CA VAL A 15 45.76 -17.07 3.10
C VAL A 15 46.81 -16.24 3.80
N THR A 16 47.61 -15.48 3.03
CA THR A 16 48.52 -14.48 3.57
C THR A 16 47.73 -13.55 4.48
N PRO A 17 48.08 -13.40 5.77
CA PRO A 17 47.37 -12.52 6.66
C PRO A 17 47.41 -11.11 6.07
N ALA A 18 46.21 -10.55 5.81
CA ALA A 18 46.10 -9.22 5.24
C ALA A 18 46.93 -8.22 6.07
N THR A 19 47.74 -7.42 5.42
CA THR A 19 48.59 -6.43 6.10
C THR A 19 47.72 -5.54 7.03
N PRO A 20 48.24 -5.06 8.17
CA PRO A 20 47.48 -4.20 9.09
C PRO A 20 46.80 -3.01 8.40
N MET A 21 47.39 -2.50 7.31
CA MET A 21 46.79 -1.46 6.46
C MET A 21 45.56 -1.96 5.69
N ALA A 22 45.65 -3.13 5.07
CA ALA A 22 44.52 -3.73 4.33
C ALA A 22 43.34 -4.09 5.27
N GLN A 23 43.62 -4.56 6.47
CA GLN A 23 42.57 -4.79 7.49
C GLN A 23 41.88 -3.49 7.91
N ARG A 24 42.63 -2.42 8.15
CA ARG A 24 42.07 -1.08 8.50
C ARG A 24 41.18 -0.55 7.36
N GLU A 25 41.61 -0.72 6.12
CA GLU A 25 40.84 -0.28 4.95
C GLU A 25 39.54 -1.11 4.78
N ALA A 26 39.60 -2.42 4.96
CA ALA A 26 38.44 -3.30 4.93
C ALA A 26 37.39 -2.90 6.01
N ILE A 27 37.88 -2.61 7.23
CA ILE A 27 36.99 -2.13 8.32
C ILE A 27 36.37 -0.78 7.95
N ARG A 28 37.15 0.18 7.42
CA ARG A 28 36.63 1.47 6.98
C ARG A 28 35.54 1.32 5.91
N ARG A 29 35.77 0.47 4.91
CA ARG A 29 34.79 0.15 3.86
C ARG A 29 33.51 -0.50 4.42
N ARG A 30 33.67 -1.43 5.38
CA ARG A 30 32.53 -2.06 6.06
C ARG A 30 31.71 -1.05 6.87
N VAL A 31 32.36 -0.18 7.64
CA VAL A 31 31.70 0.88 8.41
C VAL A 31 30.98 1.85 7.49
N ALA A 32 31.61 2.25 6.37
CA ALA A 32 30.97 3.13 5.39
C ALA A 32 29.70 2.51 4.78
N ARG A 33 29.75 1.21 4.41
CA ARG A 33 28.58 0.47 3.91
C ARG A 33 27.43 0.42 4.95
N LEU A 34 27.76 0.10 6.20
CA LEU A 34 26.76 0.04 7.27
C LEU A 34 26.11 1.42 7.53
N ARG A 35 26.92 2.49 7.53
CA ARG A 35 26.40 3.87 7.66
C ARG A 35 25.48 4.25 6.49
N ALA A 36 25.85 3.87 5.26
CA ALA A 36 25.01 4.10 4.08
C ALA A 36 23.69 3.34 4.16
N GLN A 37 23.71 2.07 4.59
CA GLN A 37 22.50 1.29 4.81
C GLN A 37 21.59 1.90 5.89
N GLN A 38 22.17 2.31 7.02
CA GLN A 38 21.41 2.98 8.08
C GLN A 38 20.79 4.30 7.60
N ALA A 39 21.54 5.12 6.85
CA ALA A 39 21.02 6.36 6.27
C ALA A 39 19.87 6.10 5.29
N HIS A 40 19.97 5.05 4.47
CA HIS A 40 18.91 4.65 3.55
C HIS A 40 17.64 4.24 4.31
N VAL A 41 17.75 3.40 5.33
CA VAL A 41 16.62 2.97 6.18
C VAL A 41 15.97 4.17 6.90
N LEU A 42 16.78 5.07 7.46
CA LEU A 42 16.29 6.29 8.11
C LEU A 42 15.54 7.20 7.13
N SER A 43 16.10 7.41 5.94
CA SER A 43 15.46 8.23 4.90
C SER A 43 14.14 7.64 4.42
N ALA A 44 14.06 6.30 4.28
CA ALA A 44 12.84 5.60 3.95
C ALA A 44 11.77 5.74 5.06
N ARG A 45 12.17 5.59 6.33
CA ARG A 45 11.29 5.79 7.49
C ARG A 45 10.76 7.24 7.57
N LEU A 46 11.61 8.22 7.32
CA LEU A 46 11.21 9.65 7.30
C LEU A 46 10.25 9.95 6.15
N ARG A 47 10.50 9.41 4.95
CA ARG A 47 9.55 9.53 3.82
C ARG A 47 8.21 8.90 4.16
N ALA A 48 8.19 7.71 4.74
CA ALA A 48 6.96 7.04 5.17
C ALA A 48 6.22 7.84 6.27
N ARG A 49 6.93 8.43 7.24
CA ARG A 49 6.34 9.31 8.27
C ARG A 49 5.73 10.57 7.66
N ARG A 50 6.44 11.24 6.74
CA ARG A 50 5.93 12.43 6.02
C ARG A 50 4.69 12.09 5.19
N HIS A 51 4.71 10.95 4.49
CA HIS A 51 3.57 10.47 3.71
C HIS A 51 2.36 10.21 4.62
N ARG A 52 2.53 9.50 5.74
CA ARG A 52 1.45 9.27 6.72
C ARG A 52 0.94 10.58 7.34
N ALA A 53 1.81 11.55 7.61
CA ALA A 53 1.41 12.85 8.13
C ALA A 53 0.60 13.65 7.10
N ALA A 54 1.02 13.63 5.82
CA ALA A 54 0.29 14.27 4.73
C ALA A 54 -1.10 13.63 4.52
N LEU A 55 -1.18 12.29 4.58
CA LEU A 55 -2.46 11.56 4.53
C LEU A 55 -3.35 11.88 5.73
N ARG A 56 -2.80 12.01 6.94
CA ARG A 56 -3.55 12.47 8.12
C ARG A 56 -4.06 13.90 7.95
N ALA A 57 -3.24 14.81 7.45
CA ALA A 57 -3.65 16.19 7.20
C ALA A 57 -4.75 16.26 6.12
N LEU A 58 -4.64 15.48 5.05
CA LEU A 58 -5.68 15.33 4.04
C LEU A 58 -6.96 14.77 4.68
N TRP A 59 -6.85 13.74 5.51
CA TRP A 59 -7.95 13.15 6.26
C TRP A 59 -8.66 14.18 7.16
N TYR A 60 -7.92 14.97 7.96
CA TYR A 60 -8.50 16.04 8.78
C TYR A 60 -9.22 17.09 7.96
N ARG A 61 -8.66 17.48 6.81
CA ARG A 61 -9.29 18.42 5.90
C ARG A 61 -10.58 17.86 5.32
N MET A 62 -10.56 16.58 4.91
CA MET A 62 -11.73 15.90 4.33
C MET A 62 -12.82 15.60 5.36
N SER A 63 -12.48 15.25 6.61
CA SER A 63 -13.47 15.02 7.66
C SER A 63 -14.26 16.27 8.04
N ARG A 64 -13.69 17.45 7.87
CA ARG A 64 -14.42 18.72 8.06
C ARG A 64 -15.41 19.02 6.92
N TYR A 65 -15.09 18.63 5.69
CA TYR A 65 -15.97 18.84 4.53
C TYR A 65 -16.97 17.69 4.33
N GLY A 66 -16.62 16.48 4.69
CA GLY A 66 -17.43 15.27 4.49
C GLY A 66 -18.71 15.21 5.34
N ASN A 67 -18.75 15.93 6.46
CA ASN A 67 -19.91 15.88 7.37
C ASN A 67 -21.17 16.56 6.84
N ARG A 68 -21.10 17.34 5.75
CA ARG A 68 -22.27 18.04 5.17
C ARG A 68 -22.75 17.48 3.82
N ALA A 69 -21.95 16.69 3.12
CA ALA A 69 -22.26 16.26 1.75
C ALA A 69 -22.30 14.73 1.57
N THR A 70 -21.81 13.94 2.51
CA THR A 70 -21.80 12.48 2.48
C THR A 70 -22.67 11.95 3.60
N GLY A 71 -23.55 10.98 3.30
CA GLY A 71 -24.26 10.26 4.35
C GLY A 71 -23.27 9.72 5.40
N ALA A 72 -23.64 9.76 6.68
CA ALA A 72 -22.75 9.39 7.78
C ALA A 72 -22.05 8.03 7.56
N ARG A 73 -22.72 7.07 6.93
CA ARG A 73 -22.21 5.72 6.60
C ARG A 73 -21.08 5.75 5.57
N ALA A 74 -21.22 6.53 4.49
CA ALA A 74 -20.17 6.70 3.49
C ALA A 74 -18.89 7.30 4.11
N GLY A 75 -19.06 8.27 5.03
CA GLY A 75 -17.91 8.83 5.77
C GLY A 75 -17.21 7.81 6.67
N ILE A 76 -17.93 6.87 7.29
CA ILE A 76 -17.35 5.77 8.06
C ILE A 76 -16.56 4.84 7.13
N ALA A 77 -17.13 4.43 6.00
CA ALA A 77 -16.46 3.56 5.03
C ALA A 77 -15.16 4.19 4.49
N VAL A 78 -15.18 5.46 4.11
CA VAL A 78 -13.97 6.19 3.66
C VAL A 78 -12.89 6.21 4.74
N ARG A 79 -13.24 6.51 5.99
CA ARG A 79 -12.28 6.50 7.10
C ARG A 79 -11.71 5.11 7.35
N ALA A 80 -12.54 4.08 7.29
CA ALA A 80 -12.12 2.69 7.45
C ALA A 80 -11.10 2.31 6.36
N ALA A 81 -11.39 2.55 5.09
CA ALA A 81 -10.48 2.26 3.99
C ALA A 81 -9.14 3.01 4.12
N LEU A 82 -9.19 4.32 4.44
CA LEU A 82 -7.98 5.13 4.66
C LEU A 82 -7.13 4.65 5.85
N SER A 83 -7.74 4.02 6.86
CA SER A 83 -6.99 3.44 7.98
C SER A 83 -6.16 2.22 7.58
N ARG A 84 -6.40 1.65 6.41
CA ARG A 84 -5.70 0.47 5.85
C ARG A 84 -4.59 0.81 4.87
N LEU A 85 -4.27 2.08 4.69
CA LEU A 85 -3.14 2.50 3.83
C LEU A 85 -1.84 1.78 4.21
N GLY A 86 -1.19 1.20 3.20
CA GLY A 86 0.03 0.42 3.37
C GLY A 86 -0.19 -1.07 3.64
N CYS A 87 -1.44 -1.55 3.85
CA CYS A 87 -1.73 -2.97 3.91
C CYS A 87 -1.45 -3.63 2.54
N PRO A 88 -0.82 -4.82 2.50
CA PRO A 88 -0.49 -5.47 1.24
C PRO A 88 -1.73 -5.92 0.47
N TYR A 89 -1.62 -5.89 -0.86
CA TYR A 89 -2.59 -6.56 -1.72
C TYR A 89 -2.38 -8.07 -1.68
N VAL A 90 -3.45 -8.80 -1.45
CA VAL A 90 -3.49 -10.27 -1.60
C VAL A 90 -4.81 -10.64 -2.25
N TRP A 91 -4.75 -11.39 -3.36
CA TRP A 91 -5.94 -11.85 -4.07
C TRP A 91 -6.86 -12.67 -3.14
N GLY A 92 -8.15 -12.36 -3.15
CA GLY A 92 -9.15 -13.03 -2.32
C GLY A 92 -9.20 -12.54 -0.86
N ALA A 93 -8.30 -11.67 -0.42
CA ALA A 93 -8.28 -11.18 0.95
C ALA A 93 -9.32 -10.09 1.21
N THR A 94 -9.96 -10.18 2.40
CA THR A 94 -11.03 -9.27 2.86
C THR A 94 -10.68 -8.50 4.13
N GLY A 95 -9.38 -8.49 4.52
CA GLY A 95 -8.91 -7.75 5.68
C GLY A 95 -8.84 -8.57 6.97
N PRO A 96 -8.51 -7.93 8.09
CA PRO A 96 -8.16 -6.50 8.23
C PRO A 96 -6.69 -6.16 7.88
N GLY A 97 -5.80 -7.14 7.71
CA GLY A 97 -4.36 -6.94 7.52
C GLY A 97 -3.91 -6.90 6.06
N GLN A 98 -4.70 -7.46 5.16
CA GLN A 98 -4.44 -7.56 3.73
C GLN A 98 -5.75 -7.56 2.94
N PHE A 99 -5.72 -7.11 1.69
CA PHE A 99 -6.93 -6.90 0.90
C PHE A 99 -6.70 -7.14 -0.58
N ASP A 100 -7.76 -7.61 -1.28
CA ASP A 100 -7.91 -7.30 -2.70
C ASP A 100 -8.78 -6.05 -2.90
N CYS A 101 -9.01 -5.63 -4.14
CA CYS A 101 -9.72 -4.38 -4.44
C CYS A 101 -11.15 -4.38 -3.89
N SER A 102 -11.93 -5.42 -4.17
CA SER A 102 -13.32 -5.56 -3.73
C SER A 102 -13.42 -5.89 -2.24
N GLY A 103 -12.46 -6.62 -1.68
CA GLY A 103 -12.38 -6.92 -0.25
C GLY A 103 -12.12 -5.69 0.60
N LEU A 104 -11.27 -4.76 0.13
CA LEU A 104 -11.06 -3.47 0.80
C LEU A 104 -12.36 -2.67 0.91
N VAL A 105 -13.08 -2.56 -0.20
CA VAL A 105 -14.33 -1.78 -0.27
C VAL A 105 -15.43 -2.45 0.55
N GLN A 106 -15.59 -3.78 0.42
CA GLN A 106 -16.52 -4.57 1.21
C GLN A 106 -16.27 -4.41 2.70
N TRP A 107 -15.02 -4.59 3.14
CA TRP A 107 -14.63 -4.43 4.53
C TRP A 107 -14.90 -3.01 5.05
N ALA A 108 -14.58 -2.00 4.25
CA ALA A 108 -14.78 -0.61 4.64
C ALA A 108 -16.27 -0.28 4.84
N TYR A 109 -17.14 -0.76 3.98
CA TYR A 109 -18.58 -0.58 4.12
C TYR A 109 -19.20 -1.42 5.24
N ALA A 110 -18.65 -2.59 5.53
CA ALA A 110 -19.05 -3.38 6.70
C ALA A 110 -18.83 -2.61 8.01
N GLN A 111 -17.76 -1.78 8.10
CA GLN A 111 -17.55 -0.90 9.26
C GLN A 111 -18.63 0.20 9.39
N ALA A 112 -19.34 0.50 8.30
CA ALA A 112 -20.47 1.43 8.28
C ALA A 112 -21.84 0.73 8.43
N GLY A 113 -21.84 -0.59 8.65
CA GLY A 113 -23.05 -1.42 8.76
C GLY A 113 -23.74 -1.65 7.41
N ILE A 114 -23.02 -1.53 6.30
CA ILE A 114 -23.51 -1.81 4.94
C ILE A 114 -22.76 -3.03 4.41
N GLN A 115 -23.49 -4.04 3.97
CA GLN A 115 -22.91 -5.21 3.32
C GLN A 115 -22.91 -5.01 1.81
N LEU A 116 -21.74 -5.04 1.20
CA LEU A 116 -21.56 -5.08 -0.24
C LEU A 116 -21.30 -6.51 -0.69
N GLU A 117 -21.57 -6.77 -1.96
CA GLU A 117 -21.23 -8.02 -2.60
C GLU A 117 -19.71 -8.29 -2.57
N ARG A 118 -19.29 -9.55 -2.74
CA ARG A 118 -17.87 -9.92 -2.60
C ARG A 118 -17.03 -9.48 -3.79
N THR A 119 -17.52 -9.68 -4.99
CA THR A 119 -16.72 -9.49 -6.20
C THR A 119 -16.99 -8.14 -6.86
N THR A 120 -15.99 -7.61 -7.56
CA THR A 120 -16.11 -6.39 -8.36
C THR A 120 -17.28 -6.47 -9.36
N TYR A 121 -17.49 -7.64 -9.97
CA TYR A 121 -18.58 -7.88 -10.94
C TYR A 121 -19.99 -7.86 -10.32
N GLN A 122 -20.07 -8.10 -9.03
CA GLN A 122 -21.32 -7.97 -8.27
C GLN A 122 -21.45 -6.54 -7.75
N GLN A 123 -20.39 -5.97 -7.16
CA GLN A 123 -20.40 -4.62 -6.60
C GLN A 123 -20.74 -3.53 -7.61
N ILE A 124 -20.48 -3.74 -8.91
CA ILE A 124 -20.89 -2.81 -9.97
C ILE A 124 -22.43 -2.69 -10.09
N ARG A 125 -23.17 -3.58 -9.45
CA ARG A 125 -24.64 -3.54 -9.39
C ARG A 125 -25.16 -2.99 -8.06
N ASP A 126 -24.26 -2.74 -7.08
CA ASP A 126 -24.64 -2.22 -5.78
C ASP A 126 -25.03 -0.74 -5.91
N GLY A 127 -26.23 -0.40 -5.45
CA GLY A 127 -26.72 0.97 -5.41
C GLY A 127 -27.09 1.55 -6.79
N ILE A 128 -26.98 2.87 -6.89
CA ILE A 128 -27.38 3.63 -8.10
C ILE A 128 -26.19 4.07 -8.92
N ALA A 129 -26.39 4.19 -10.24
CA ALA A 129 -25.38 4.76 -11.14
C ALA A 129 -25.24 6.27 -10.88
N VAL A 130 -24.01 6.75 -10.90
CA VAL A 130 -23.67 8.15 -10.65
C VAL A 130 -22.84 8.69 -11.80
N PRO A 131 -23.20 9.81 -12.42
CA PRO A 131 -22.35 10.46 -13.41
C PRO A 131 -21.07 10.98 -12.74
N ARG A 132 -19.95 10.95 -13.47
CA ARG A 132 -18.64 11.33 -12.94
C ARG A 132 -18.62 12.76 -12.34
N SER A 133 -19.38 13.68 -12.91
CA SER A 133 -19.51 15.07 -12.41
C SER A 133 -20.17 15.16 -11.02
N GLN A 134 -20.85 14.10 -10.59
CA GLN A 134 -21.57 14.05 -9.32
C GLN A 134 -20.93 13.09 -8.30
N VAL A 135 -19.69 12.63 -8.57
CA VAL A 135 -18.96 11.74 -7.67
C VAL A 135 -18.78 12.38 -6.30
N ARG A 136 -19.02 11.57 -5.26
CA ARG A 136 -18.88 11.98 -3.84
C ARG A 136 -18.02 10.97 -3.09
N PRO A 137 -17.41 11.36 -1.97
CA PRO A 137 -16.77 10.41 -1.08
C PRO A 137 -17.72 9.26 -0.70
N GLY A 138 -17.24 8.03 -0.79
CA GLY A 138 -18.03 6.82 -0.58
C GLY A 138 -18.54 6.16 -1.86
N ASP A 139 -18.56 6.84 -2.99
CA ASP A 139 -18.95 6.20 -4.25
C ASP A 139 -17.92 5.12 -4.65
N LEU A 140 -18.39 3.99 -5.16
CA LEU A 140 -17.58 2.95 -5.77
C LEU A 140 -17.19 3.38 -7.17
N VAL A 141 -15.92 3.27 -7.51
CA VAL A 141 -15.37 3.67 -8.81
C VAL A 141 -14.78 2.45 -9.51
N PHE A 142 -15.19 2.21 -10.72
CA PHE A 142 -14.78 1.07 -11.55
C PHE A 142 -14.04 1.58 -12.79
N PRO A 143 -12.69 1.66 -12.77
CA PRO A 143 -11.90 2.16 -13.90
C PRO A 143 -11.86 1.18 -15.08
N HIS A 144 -12.03 -0.11 -14.82
CA HIS A 144 -12.12 -1.17 -15.82
C HIS A 144 -12.76 -2.42 -15.20
N PRO A 145 -13.22 -3.40 -16.00
CA PRO A 145 -13.72 -4.66 -15.48
C PRO A 145 -12.72 -5.34 -14.54
N GLY A 146 -13.21 -5.86 -13.42
CA GLY A 146 -12.37 -6.58 -12.45
C GLY A 146 -11.66 -5.69 -11.42
N HIS A 147 -11.80 -4.36 -11.47
CA HIS A 147 -11.22 -3.47 -10.45
C HIS A 147 -12.23 -2.50 -9.87
N VAL A 148 -12.11 -2.25 -8.57
CA VAL A 148 -12.93 -1.28 -7.83
C VAL A 148 -12.06 -0.44 -6.90
N GLN A 149 -12.43 0.81 -6.78
CA GLN A 149 -11.81 1.83 -5.93
C GLN A 149 -12.91 2.52 -5.12
N LEU A 150 -12.55 3.16 -4.01
CA LEU A 150 -13.48 3.96 -3.20
C LEU A 150 -13.15 5.44 -3.36
N ALA A 151 -14.11 6.22 -3.82
CA ALA A 151 -13.96 7.68 -3.91
C ALA A 151 -13.78 8.30 -2.53
N ILE A 152 -12.81 9.21 -2.41
CA ILE A 152 -12.51 9.91 -1.15
C ILE A 152 -12.64 11.43 -1.25
N GLY A 153 -13.08 11.94 -2.43
CA GLY A 153 -13.20 13.36 -2.73
C GLY A 153 -11.97 13.97 -3.38
N ASN A 154 -12.08 15.21 -3.87
CA ASN A 154 -10.99 15.95 -4.52
C ASN A 154 -10.35 15.20 -5.70
N ASN A 155 -11.12 14.50 -6.49
CA ASN A 155 -10.66 13.63 -7.57
C ASN A 155 -9.64 12.56 -7.11
N LEU A 156 -9.81 12.06 -5.89
CA LEU A 156 -8.98 11.00 -5.32
C LEU A 156 -9.82 9.78 -4.96
N VAL A 157 -9.17 8.63 -5.00
CA VAL A 157 -9.71 7.32 -4.61
C VAL A 157 -8.72 6.61 -3.69
N VAL A 158 -9.20 5.67 -2.87
CA VAL A 158 -8.39 4.69 -2.16
C VAL A 158 -8.63 3.32 -2.77
N GLU A 159 -7.57 2.54 -2.94
CA GLU A 159 -7.60 1.26 -3.64
C GLU A 159 -6.59 0.26 -3.10
N ALA A 160 -6.86 -1.04 -3.24
CA ALA A 160 -5.89 -2.12 -3.23
C ALA A 160 -5.67 -2.54 -4.70
N PRO A 161 -4.54 -2.15 -5.36
CA PRO A 161 -4.50 -2.11 -6.82
C PRO A 161 -4.21 -3.47 -7.47
N TYR A 162 -3.14 -4.16 -7.05
CA TYR A 162 -2.68 -5.43 -7.66
C TYR A 162 -1.62 -6.10 -6.78
N SER A 163 -1.31 -7.37 -7.07
CA SER A 163 -0.29 -8.16 -6.35
C SER A 163 1.08 -7.46 -6.37
N GLY A 164 1.73 -7.44 -5.21
CA GLY A 164 3.01 -6.75 -5.02
C GLY A 164 2.89 -5.28 -4.64
N ALA A 165 1.70 -4.69 -4.71
CA ALA A 165 1.42 -3.35 -4.23
C ALA A 165 0.72 -3.37 -2.86
N SER A 166 0.46 -2.18 -2.33
CA SER A 166 -0.26 -1.98 -1.07
C SER A 166 -1.42 -1.02 -1.27
N VAL A 167 -2.37 -1.04 -0.35
CA VAL A 167 -3.46 -0.05 -0.28
C VAL A 167 -2.88 1.35 -0.33
N ARG A 168 -3.38 2.14 -1.28
CA ARG A 168 -2.87 3.49 -1.58
C ARG A 168 -3.98 4.45 -1.97
N VAL A 169 -3.64 5.74 -2.00
CA VAL A 169 -4.45 6.79 -2.62
C VAL A 169 -3.97 7.01 -4.04
N SER A 170 -4.90 7.13 -4.97
CA SER A 170 -4.67 7.37 -6.41
C SER A 170 -5.58 8.48 -6.93
N ARG A 171 -5.34 8.96 -8.14
CA ARG A 171 -6.24 9.89 -8.81
C ARG A 171 -7.45 9.16 -9.39
N LEU A 172 -8.61 9.79 -9.31
CA LEU A 172 -9.82 9.34 -9.98
C LEU A 172 -9.63 9.46 -11.51
N GLY A 173 -9.83 8.36 -12.23
CA GLY A 173 -9.76 8.32 -13.68
C GLY A 173 -10.83 9.17 -14.38
N SER A 174 -10.64 9.42 -15.67
CA SER A 174 -11.62 10.13 -16.52
C SER A 174 -12.73 9.21 -17.03
N ASP A 175 -12.35 8.01 -17.47
CA ASP A 175 -13.27 7.01 -18.01
C ASP A 175 -13.53 5.93 -16.94
N VAL A 176 -14.61 6.13 -16.19
CA VAL A 176 -14.95 5.28 -15.03
C VAL A 176 -16.46 5.09 -14.92
N GLN A 177 -16.88 3.93 -14.48
CA GLN A 177 -18.24 3.71 -14.00
C GLN A 177 -18.29 3.98 -12.50
N ILE A 178 -19.38 4.57 -12.03
CA ILE A 178 -19.51 4.93 -10.60
C ILE A 178 -20.85 4.41 -10.07
N ARG A 179 -20.81 3.85 -8.87
CA ARG A 179 -21.98 3.40 -8.12
C ARG A 179 -22.00 4.03 -6.74
N ARG A 180 -23.18 4.40 -6.30
CA ARG A 180 -23.40 4.89 -4.93
C ARG A 180 -24.18 3.84 -4.18
N PRO A 181 -23.56 3.14 -3.21
CA PRO A 181 -24.27 2.25 -2.31
C PRO A 181 -25.31 3.01 -1.48
N LEU A 182 -26.46 2.41 -1.24
CA LEU A 182 -27.60 2.99 -0.51
C LEU A 182 -27.57 2.61 0.96
#